data_98659e18a5cccc195824e7f2fbdfa997
#
_entry.id   98659e18a5cccc195824e7f2fbdfa997
#
_cell.length_a   1.000
_cell.length_b   1.000
_cell.length_c   1.000
_cell.angle_alpha   90.00
_cell.angle_beta   90.00
_cell.angle_gamma   90.00
#
_symmetry.space_group_name_H-M   'P 1'
#
loop_
_entity.id
_entity.type
_entity.pdbx_description
1 polymer ?
#
loop_
_entity_poly.entity_id
_entity_poly.type
_entity_poly.pdbx_seq_one_letter_code
_entity_poly.pdbx_strand_id
1 'polypeptide(L)'
;TPHKRRTVLREYMEAMRSLWTEEEASYDGEFVRFGASWAYPKPVQAHVPLLVGAEAGPKTMQWIAENADGWMTTPRSTDIPEKIAGLNAAWSAAGRPGRPAVHVLIASRPTPEDLAAYQESGVDELIWGVPDADEAVVLGYLDKLAGRVRS
;
A
#
# COMPACT_ATOMS: atom_id res chain seq x y z
N THR A 1 -0.14 1.92 22.84
CA THR A 1 -0.78 0.62 22.64
C THR A 1 -1.10 0.41 21.16
N PRO A 2 -1.20 -0.83 20.63
CA PRO A 2 -1.55 -1.10 19.24
C PRO A 2 -2.88 -0.46 18.82
N HIS A 3 -3.84 -0.39 19.71
CA HIS A 3 -5.14 0.26 19.46
C HIS A 3 -4.97 1.76 19.16
N LYS A 4 -4.19 2.47 19.95
CA LYS A 4 -3.95 3.91 19.71
C LYS A 4 -3.28 4.17 18.36
N ARG A 5 -2.31 3.33 17.94
CA ARG A 5 -1.67 3.48 16.63
C ARG A 5 -2.65 3.34 15.46
N ARG A 6 -3.61 2.42 15.54
CA ARG A 6 -4.63 2.24 14.52
C ARG A 6 -5.60 3.43 14.47
N THR A 7 -6.01 3.95 15.62
CA THR A 7 -6.86 5.16 15.69
C THR A 7 -6.13 6.35 15.08
N VAL A 8 -4.89 6.58 15.47
CA VAL A 8 -4.04 7.65 14.89
C VAL A 8 -3.93 7.50 13.38
N LEU A 9 -3.60 6.31 12.88
CA LEU A 9 -3.47 6.07 11.44
C LEU A 9 -4.79 6.34 10.70
N ARG A 10 -5.92 5.87 11.24
CA ARG A 10 -7.23 6.13 10.66
C ARG A 10 -7.52 7.61 10.57
N GLU A 11 -7.32 8.37 11.66
CA GLU A 11 -7.55 9.81 11.66
C GLU A 11 -6.66 10.56 10.66
N TYR A 12 -5.39 10.16 10.51
CA TYR A 12 -4.53 10.73 9.46
C TYR A 12 -5.06 10.42 8.05
N MET A 13 -5.54 9.21 7.80
CA MET A 13 -6.08 8.83 6.50
C MET A 13 -7.38 9.59 6.19
N GLU A 14 -8.26 9.73 7.17
CA GLU A 14 -9.50 10.51 7.05
C GLU A 14 -9.19 12.00 6.80
N ALA A 15 -8.28 12.57 7.57
CA ALA A 15 -7.82 13.94 7.43
C ALA A 15 -7.17 14.22 6.06
N MET A 16 -6.34 13.31 5.56
CA MET A 16 -5.77 13.41 4.21
C MET A 16 -6.86 13.36 3.13
N ARG A 17 -7.83 12.45 3.26
CA ARG A 17 -8.95 12.37 2.31
C ARG A 17 -9.75 13.66 2.28
N SER A 18 -10.08 14.25 3.44
CA SER A 18 -10.75 15.55 3.54
C SER A 18 -9.94 16.64 2.80
N LEU A 19 -8.65 16.76 3.06
CA LEU A 19 -7.77 17.72 2.38
C LEU A 19 -7.70 17.53 0.85
N TRP A 20 -7.83 16.30 0.37
CA TRP A 20 -7.78 16.01 -1.07
C TRP A 20 -9.09 16.26 -1.80
N THR A 21 -10.23 16.11 -1.11
CA THR A 21 -11.55 16.12 -1.76
C THR A 21 -12.35 17.39 -1.50
N GLU A 22 -12.21 18.00 -0.32
CA GLU A 22 -13.00 19.17 0.06
C GLU A 22 -12.29 20.46 -0.35
N GLU A 23 -13.04 21.47 -0.78
CA GLU A 23 -12.46 22.77 -1.14
C GLU A 23 -11.84 23.44 0.09
N GLU A 24 -12.58 23.51 1.17
CA GLU A 24 -12.14 23.92 2.49
C GLU A 24 -12.31 22.73 3.45
N ALA A 25 -11.21 22.16 3.90
CA ALA A 25 -11.19 20.99 4.75
C ALA A 25 -11.01 21.37 6.22
N SER A 26 -11.61 20.59 7.11
CA SER A 26 -11.32 20.62 8.54
C SER A 26 -11.44 19.22 9.11
N TYR A 27 -10.75 18.97 10.21
CA TYR A 27 -10.82 17.68 10.88
C TYR A 27 -10.72 17.86 12.40
N ASP A 28 -11.59 17.16 13.16
CA ASP A 28 -11.62 17.22 14.62
C ASP A 28 -11.66 15.82 15.24
N GLY A 29 -10.50 15.15 15.25
CA GLY A 29 -10.31 13.83 15.86
C GLY A 29 -9.70 13.89 17.25
N GLU A 30 -9.43 12.74 17.82
CA GLU A 30 -8.77 12.59 19.12
C GLU A 30 -7.27 12.99 19.03
N PHE A 31 -6.60 12.58 17.93
CA PHE A 31 -5.16 12.74 17.73
C PHE A 31 -4.81 13.73 16.61
N VAL A 32 -5.69 13.89 15.63
CA VAL A 32 -5.49 14.78 14.49
C VAL A 32 -6.56 15.86 14.52
N ARG A 33 -6.12 17.12 14.48
CA ARG A 33 -7.06 18.25 14.49
C ARG A 33 -6.49 19.42 13.70
N PHE A 34 -7.30 19.99 12.82
CA PHE A 34 -7.01 21.25 12.14
C PHE A 34 -8.31 21.97 11.78
N GLY A 35 -8.26 23.32 11.79
CA GLY A 35 -9.36 24.16 11.34
C GLY A 35 -9.41 24.30 9.82
N ALA A 36 -10.28 25.19 9.34
CA ALA A 36 -10.44 25.49 7.91
C ALA A 36 -9.10 25.64 7.19
N SER A 37 -8.86 24.79 6.21
CA SER A 37 -7.58 24.68 5.51
C SER A 37 -7.79 24.35 4.03
N TRP A 38 -6.90 24.87 3.18
CA TRP A 38 -6.91 24.62 1.74
C TRP A 38 -5.65 23.84 1.37
N ALA A 39 -5.80 22.77 0.61
CA ALA A 39 -4.69 21.98 0.07
C ALA A 39 -4.76 21.99 -1.47
N TYR A 40 -3.84 22.65 -2.13
CA TYR A 40 -3.74 22.72 -3.59
C TYR A 40 -2.32 22.45 -4.06
N PRO A 41 -2.16 21.82 -5.26
CA PRO A 41 -3.23 21.37 -6.16
C PRO A 41 -3.99 20.15 -5.59
N LYS A 42 -5.27 20.02 -5.97
CA LYS A 42 -6.04 18.81 -5.67
C LYS A 42 -5.53 17.62 -6.50
N PRO A 43 -5.62 16.38 -6.00
CA PRO A 43 -5.34 15.20 -6.81
C PRO A 43 -6.19 15.19 -8.10
N VAL A 44 -5.60 14.73 -9.20
CA VAL A 44 -6.33 14.52 -10.46
C VAL A 44 -7.27 13.31 -10.35
N GLN A 45 -6.87 12.32 -9.55
CA GLN A 45 -7.69 11.14 -9.30
C GLN A 45 -8.86 11.49 -8.38
N ALA A 46 -10.05 11.01 -8.72
CA ALA A 46 -11.23 11.15 -7.86
C ALA A 46 -11.07 10.42 -6.52
N HIS A 47 -10.26 9.36 -6.49
CA HIS A 47 -9.89 8.61 -5.29
C HIS A 47 -8.39 8.33 -5.32
N VAL A 48 -7.67 8.79 -4.31
CA VAL A 48 -6.25 8.47 -4.10
C VAL A 48 -6.15 7.22 -3.23
N PRO A 49 -5.65 6.09 -3.77
CA PRO A 49 -5.54 4.87 -3.00
C PRO A 49 -4.57 4.99 -1.83
N LEU A 50 -4.97 4.49 -0.67
CA LEU A 50 -4.13 4.41 0.52
C LEU A 50 -3.82 2.96 0.83
N LEU A 51 -2.55 2.59 0.70
CA LEU A 51 -2.07 1.25 1.07
C LEU A 51 -1.38 1.30 2.44
N VAL A 52 -1.63 0.29 3.25
CA VAL A 52 -1.08 0.21 4.59
C VAL A 52 0.10 -0.75 4.63
N GLY A 53 1.27 -0.23 5.00
CA GLY A 53 2.45 -1.03 5.29
C GLY A 53 2.35 -1.65 6.70
N ALA A 54 2.08 -2.94 6.77
CA ALA A 54 1.96 -3.63 8.05
C ALA A 54 2.28 -5.12 7.94
N GLU A 55 2.67 -5.70 9.06
CA GLU A 55 2.76 -7.16 9.18
C GLU A 55 1.36 -7.77 9.17
N ALA A 56 1.21 -8.83 8.38
CA ALA A 56 -0.05 -9.49 8.14
C ALA A 56 -0.47 -10.38 9.31
N GLY A 57 -1.58 -10.03 9.95
CA GLY A 57 -2.28 -10.87 10.90
C GLY A 57 -3.79 -10.65 10.74
N PRO A 58 -4.66 -11.56 11.21
CA PRO A 58 -6.11 -11.50 10.97
C PRO A 58 -6.74 -10.15 11.33
N LYS A 59 -6.38 -9.58 12.49
CA LYS A 59 -6.87 -8.28 12.96
C LYS A 59 -6.35 -7.10 12.11
N THR A 60 -5.16 -7.24 11.51
CA THR A 60 -4.60 -6.23 10.61
C THR A 60 -5.30 -6.29 9.26
N MET A 61 -5.52 -7.48 8.71
CA MET A 61 -6.22 -7.68 7.45
C MET A 61 -7.66 -7.18 7.51
N GLN A 62 -8.36 -7.48 8.61
CA GLN A 62 -9.69 -6.93 8.85
C GLN A 62 -9.66 -5.39 8.88
N TRP A 63 -8.73 -4.80 9.62
CA TRP A 63 -8.62 -3.35 9.74
C TRP A 63 -8.29 -2.69 8.40
N ILE A 64 -7.40 -3.29 7.57
CA ILE A 64 -7.10 -2.83 6.22
C ILE A 64 -8.35 -2.87 5.35
N ALA A 65 -9.09 -3.98 5.37
CA ALA A 65 -10.31 -4.12 4.60
C ALA A 65 -11.38 -3.07 4.95
N GLU A 66 -11.44 -2.64 6.20
CA GLU A 66 -12.40 -1.64 6.67
C GLU A 66 -11.96 -0.19 6.38
N ASN A 67 -10.66 0.10 6.34
CA ASN A 67 -10.16 1.49 6.40
C ASN A 67 -9.26 1.92 5.22
N ALA A 68 -8.65 0.98 4.49
CA ALA A 68 -7.66 1.26 3.45
C ALA A 68 -8.05 0.68 2.09
N ASP A 69 -7.24 0.94 1.08
CA ASP A 69 -7.47 0.47 -0.29
C ASP A 69 -6.58 -0.73 -0.64
N GLY A 70 -5.62 -1.04 0.21
CA GLY A 70 -4.73 -2.15 -0.02
C GLY A 70 -3.67 -2.33 1.06
N TRP A 71 -2.79 -3.27 0.80
CA TRP A 71 -1.73 -3.70 1.67
C TRP A 71 -0.38 -3.62 0.97
N MET A 72 0.62 -3.09 1.68
CA MET A 72 2.02 -3.12 1.26
C MET A 72 2.82 -4.00 2.22
N THR A 73 3.64 -4.90 1.69
CA THR A 73 4.45 -5.81 2.51
C THR A 73 5.87 -5.97 1.98
N THR A 74 6.69 -6.62 2.77
CA THR A 74 8.03 -7.07 2.38
C THR A 74 8.09 -8.60 2.41
N PRO A 75 8.95 -9.25 1.61
CA PRO A 75 9.01 -10.72 1.52
C PRO A 75 9.57 -11.43 2.77
N ARG A 76 9.61 -10.77 3.92
CA ARG A 76 9.97 -11.40 5.20
C ARG A 76 8.96 -12.44 5.66
N SER A 77 7.75 -12.43 5.08
CA SER A 77 6.76 -13.47 5.32
C SER A 77 6.76 -14.42 4.13
N THR A 78 7.12 -15.66 4.37
CA THR A 78 7.16 -16.74 3.38
C THR A 78 5.78 -17.12 2.82
N ASP A 79 4.70 -16.57 3.37
CA ASP A 79 3.31 -16.98 3.10
C ASP A 79 2.49 -15.85 2.47
N ILE A 80 3.07 -15.08 1.52
CA ILE A 80 2.36 -13.99 0.84
C ILE A 80 1.04 -14.47 0.20
N PRO A 81 0.97 -15.60 -0.52
CA PRO A 81 -0.29 -16.08 -1.08
C PRO A 81 -1.38 -16.34 -0.02
N GLU A 82 -1.03 -16.98 1.10
CA GLU A 82 -1.98 -17.22 2.19
C GLU A 82 -2.50 -15.91 2.80
N LYS A 83 -1.61 -14.93 2.97
CA LYS A 83 -1.96 -13.62 3.52
C LYS A 83 -2.83 -12.81 2.56
N ILE A 84 -2.59 -12.90 1.26
CA ILE A 84 -3.47 -12.30 0.24
C ILE A 84 -4.85 -12.96 0.29
N ALA A 85 -4.93 -14.28 0.40
CA ALA A 85 -6.20 -14.98 0.57
C ALA A 85 -6.95 -14.52 1.82
N GLY A 86 -6.25 -14.37 2.94
CA GLY A 86 -6.81 -13.83 4.19
C GLY A 86 -7.32 -12.39 4.05
N LEU A 87 -6.59 -11.54 3.33
CA LEU A 87 -7.02 -10.16 3.06
C LEU A 87 -8.25 -10.13 2.14
N ASN A 88 -8.28 -10.95 1.09
CA ASN A 88 -9.44 -11.06 0.20
C ASN A 88 -10.69 -11.53 0.94
N ALA A 89 -10.55 -12.50 1.87
CA ALA A 89 -11.64 -12.94 2.71
C ALA A 89 -12.16 -11.81 3.62
N ALA A 90 -11.26 -11.06 4.26
CA ALA A 90 -11.63 -9.91 5.08
C ALA A 90 -12.30 -8.80 4.26
N TRP A 91 -11.83 -8.56 3.03
CA TRP A 91 -12.40 -7.59 2.09
C TRP A 91 -13.84 -7.92 1.71
N SER A 92 -14.08 -9.18 1.36
CA SER A 92 -15.41 -9.68 1.06
C SER A 92 -16.34 -9.62 2.29
N ALA A 93 -15.84 -9.96 3.46
CA ALA A 93 -16.59 -9.88 4.72
C ALA A 93 -16.96 -8.43 5.09
N ALA A 94 -16.13 -7.45 4.72
CA ALA A 94 -16.40 -6.01 4.85
C ALA A 94 -17.39 -5.49 3.79
N GLY A 95 -17.88 -6.32 2.88
CA GLY A 95 -18.84 -5.93 1.83
C GLY A 95 -18.24 -5.03 0.74
N ARG A 96 -16.92 -5.01 0.60
CA ARG A 96 -16.26 -4.14 -0.39
C ARG A 96 -16.24 -4.75 -1.78
N PRO A 97 -16.50 -3.97 -2.84
CA PRO A 97 -16.43 -4.46 -4.21
C PRO A 97 -14.98 -4.72 -4.65
N GLY A 98 -14.81 -5.63 -5.62
CA GLY A 98 -13.51 -5.95 -6.19
C GLY A 98 -12.57 -6.65 -5.21
N ARG A 99 -11.29 -6.31 -5.25
CA ARG A 99 -10.26 -6.82 -4.36
C ARG A 99 -9.33 -5.72 -3.88
N PRO A 100 -8.64 -5.88 -2.74
CA PRO A 100 -7.64 -4.93 -2.29
C PRO A 100 -6.43 -4.90 -3.22
N ALA A 101 -5.77 -3.76 -3.33
CA ALA A 101 -4.46 -3.67 -3.98
C ALA A 101 -3.39 -4.30 -3.07
N VAL A 102 -2.44 -5.03 -3.68
CA VAL A 102 -1.33 -5.66 -2.97
C VAL A 102 -0.01 -5.28 -3.62
N HIS A 103 0.82 -4.55 -2.88
CA HIS A 103 2.15 -4.18 -3.31
C HIS A 103 3.21 -4.88 -2.46
N VAL A 104 4.28 -5.36 -3.10
CA VAL A 104 5.38 -6.03 -2.42
C VAL A 104 6.68 -5.28 -2.66
N LEU A 105 7.30 -4.83 -1.57
CA LEU A 105 8.61 -4.18 -1.59
C LEU A 105 9.71 -5.23 -1.49
N ILE A 106 10.53 -5.39 -2.51
CA ILE A 106 11.58 -6.41 -2.59
C ILE A 106 12.95 -5.76 -2.48
N ALA A 107 13.77 -6.29 -1.58
CA ALA A 107 15.16 -5.84 -1.40
C ALA A 107 16.17 -6.62 -2.28
N SER A 108 15.80 -7.84 -2.71
CA SER A 108 16.62 -8.70 -3.54
C SER A 108 16.08 -8.79 -4.97
N ARG A 109 16.95 -9.15 -5.92
CA ARG A 109 16.47 -9.42 -7.28
C ARG A 109 15.63 -10.70 -7.30
N PRO A 110 14.35 -10.64 -7.74
CA PRO A 110 13.56 -11.84 -7.92
C PRO A 110 14.08 -12.65 -9.11
N THR A 111 13.90 -13.95 -9.03
CA THR A 111 14.06 -14.85 -10.16
C THR A 111 12.81 -14.77 -11.06
N PRO A 112 12.83 -15.30 -12.30
CA PRO A 112 11.61 -15.44 -13.11
C PRO A 112 10.52 -16.25 -12.42
N GLU A 113 10.91 -17.28 -11.66
CA GLU A 113 9.99 -18.11 -10.88
C GLU A 113 9.35 -17.30 -9.74
N ASP A 114 10.10 -16.44 -9.05
CA ASP A 114 9.56 -15.54 -8.04
C ASP A 114 8.53 -14.57 -8.64
N LEU A 115 8.83 -14.00 -9.83
CA LEU A 115 7.93 -13.10 -10.53
C LEU A 115 6.62 -13.80 -10.90
N ALA A 116 6.68 -15.01 -11.44
CA ALA A 116 5.51 -15.82 -11.75
C ALA A 116 4.68 -16.11 -10.49
N ALA A 117 5.32 -16.51 -9.40
CA ALA A 117 4.66 -16.81 -8.14
C ALA A 117 3.96 -15.57 -7.55
N TYR A 118 4.57 -14.38 -7.62
CA TYR A 118 3.93 -13.13 -7.20
C TYR A 118 2.70 -12.80 -8.06
N GLN A 119 2.83 -12.93 -9.38
CA GLN A 119 1.73 -12.70 -10.31
C GLN A 119 0.56 -13.66 -10.06
N GLU A 120 0.83 -14.94 -9.91
CA GLU A 120 -0.19 -15.97 -9.63
C GLU A 120 -0.87 -15.76 -8.27
N SER A 121 -0.15 -15.25 -7.27
CA SER A 121 -0.70 -14.96 -5.95
C SER A 121 -1.59 -13.71 -5.89
N GLY A 122 -1.63 -12.90 -6.94
CA GLY A 122 -2.45 -11.70 -7.01
C GLY A 122 -1.77 -10.44 -6.48
N VAL A 123 -0.44 -10.37 -6.52
CA VAL A 123 0.33 -9.15 -6.32
C VAL A 123 0.14 -8.23 -7.52
N ASP A 124 -0.21 -6.97 -7.26
CA ASP A 124 -0.44 -5.97 -8.30
C ASP A 124 0.84 -5.26 -8.71
N GLU A 125 1.71 -5.00 -7.76
CA GLU A 125 2.91 -4.21 -7.99
C GLU A 125 4.10 -4.73 -7.16
N LEU A 126 5.25 -4.85 -7.83
CA LEU A 126 6.52 -5.14 -7.20
C LEU A 126 7.38 -3.86 -7.19
N ILE A 127 7.82 -3.46 -6.02
CA ILE A 127 8.62 -2.26 -5.81
C ILE A 127 10.04 -2.69 -5.48
N TRP A 128 11.00 -2.26 -6.29
CA TRP A 128 12.43 -2.50 -6.05
C TRP A 128 13.15 -1.27 -5.58
N GLY A 129 14.00 -1.44 -4.58
CA GLY A 129 14.99 -0.44 -4.27
C GLY A 129 16.06 -0.37 -5.36
N VAL A 130 16.43 0.83 -5.77
CA VAL A 130 17.63 1.06 -6.58
C VAL A 130 18.83 1.27 -5.66
N PRO A 131 20.08 0.94 -6.10
CA PRO A 131 21.26 1.21 -5.30
C PRO A 131 21.44 2.73 -5.10
N ASP A 132 21.88 3.10 -3.91
CA ASP A 132 22.35 4.46 -3.63
C ASP A 132 23.77 4.60 -4.19
N ALA A 133 23.87 5.06 -5.45
CA ALA A 133 25.09 5.11 -6.22
C ALA A 133 25.01 6.15 -7.35
N ASP A 134 26.10 6.33 -8.07
CA ASP A 134 26.17 7.24 -9.22
C ASP A 134 25.17 6.86 -10.32
N GLU A 135 24.74 7.84 -11.12
CA GLU A 135 23.77 7.70 -12.20
C GLU A 135 24.09 6.52 -13.13
N ALA A 136 25.35 6.35 -13.56
CA ALA A 136 25.74 5.26 -14.45
C ALA A 136 25.50 3.85 -13.84
N VAL A 137 25.70 3.72 -12.54
CA VAL A 137 25.45 2.47 -11.81
C VAL A 137 23.95 2.22 -11.70
N VAL A 138 23.16 3.26 -11.37
CA VAL A 138 21.70 3.18 -11.28
C VAL A 138 21.09 2.84 -12.64
N LEU A 139 21.47 3.53 -13.71
CA LEU A 139 20.98 3.23 -15.06
C LEU A 139 21.33 1.82 -15.51
N GLY A 140 22.58 1.38 -15.30
CA GLY A 140 22.97 0.00 -15.61
C GLY A 140 22.22 -1.06 -14.77
N TYR A 141 21.78 -0.71 -13.58
CA TYR A 141 20.92 -1.58 -12.76
C TYR A 141 19.49 -1.64 -13.33
N LEU A 142 18.91 -0.49 -13.70
CA LEU A 142 17.57 -0.40 -14.28
C LEU A 142 17.48 -1.13 -15.63
N ASP A 143 18.50 -1.02 -16.50
CA ASP A 143 18.56 -1.74 -17.77
C ASP A 143 18.51 -3.26 -17.57
N LYS A 144 19.25 -3.77 -16.56
CA LYS A 144 19.23 -5.19 -16.21
C LYS A 144 17.89 -5.66 -15.66
N LEU A 145 17.17 -4.79 -14.92
CA LEU A 145 15.81 -5.08 -14.46
C LEU A 145 14.82 -5.09 -15.62
N ALA A 146 14.86 -4.08 -16.47
CA ALA A 146 13.98 -3.96 -17.62
C ALA A 146 14.07 -5.16 -18.57
N GLY A 147 15.29 -5.72 -18.76
CA GLY A 147 15.50 -6.92 -19.56
C GLY A 147 14.82 -8.18 -18.99
N ARG A 148 14.57 -8.23 -17.67
CA ARG A 148 13.93 -9.38 -17.00
C ARG A 148 12.39 -9.29 -16.96
N VAL A 149 11.87 -8.08 -16.91
CA VAL A 149 10.39 -7.86 -16.89
C VAL A 149 9.80 -8.06 -18.27
N ARG A 150 10.59 -7.93 -19.34
CA ARG A 150 10.16 -8.09 -20.73
C ARG A 150 10.34 -9.49 -21.31
N SER A 151 11.03 -10.39 -20.60
CA SER A 151 11.24 -11.78 -20.97
C SER A 151 10.17 -12.70 -20.39
#